data_79ab8b9cfda1dea1c88c1ba6879e0307
#
_entry.id   79ab8b9cfda1dea1c88c1ba6879e0307
#
_cell.length_a   1.000
_cell.length_b   1.000
_cell.length_c   1.000
_cell.angle_alpha   90.00
_cell.angle_beta   90.00
_cell.angle_gamma   90.00
#
_symmetry.space_group_name_H-M   'P 1'
#
loop_
_entity.id
_entity.type
_entity.pdbx_description
1 polymer ?
#
loop_
_entity_poly.entity_id
_entity_poly.type
_entity_poly.pdbx_seq_one_letter_code
_entity_poly.pdbx_strand_id
1 'polypeptide(L)'
;KGAQVERMGVEQIVMKFAQYSQSICSFDQGFLLKLDAAHAGSKGICYALSSCFILGCLSGKIPEDSFKIISDYNKLDTLVAIQKAYSDFNEDRAGISEEERDKINVEHTFHELMGRTGWFSCPGFTVEPVMKLSNHVGAPASIVGKLVSGAGTPPSAFILLRMRFTVREKILFIKYPVGAGHAIALAQTPSGLYLFDPNLGMFKALGQAELVTMLEFVFQIYEVEHYASIYITGAWRK
;
A
#
# COMPACT_ATOMS: atom_id res chain seq x y z
N LYS A 1 11.86 18.21 28.14
CA LYS A 1 10.73 18.87 27.42
C LYS A 1 10.72 18.23 26.03
N GLY A 2 9.99 17.12 25.87
CA GLY A 2 9.76 16.49 24.57
C GLY A 2 8.83 17.39 23.76
N ALA A 3 9.25 17.82 22.59
CA ALA A 3 8.38 18.48 21.64
C ALA A 3 7.26 17.50 21.28
N GLN A 4 6.04 17.88 21.60
CA GLN A 4 4.84 17.20 21.13
C GLN A 4 4.80 17.44 19.62
N VAL A 5 5.15 16.45 18.83
CA VAL A 5 4.93 16.50 17.38
C VAL A 5 3.41 16.49 17.21
N GLU A 6 2.84 17.63 16.86
CA GLU A 6 1.44 17.71 16.48
C GLU A 6 1.23 16.78 15.30
N ARG A 7 0.33 15.80 15.46
CA ARG A 7 -0.07 14.94 14.36
C ARG A 7 -0.69 15.80 13.28
N MET A 8 -0.03 15.86 12.12
CA MET A 8 -0.59 16.53 10.95
C MET A 8 -1.88 15.82 10.53
N GLY A 9 -2.95 16.57 10.37
CA GLY A 9 -4.19 16.04 9.80
C GLY A 9 -3.99 15.66 8.33
N VAL A 10 -4.84 14.76 7.82
CA VAL A 10 -4.82 14.29 6.42
C VAL A 10 -4.77 15.48 5.43
N GLU A 11 -5.54 16.53 5.68
CA GLU A 11 -5.57 17.73 4.83
C GLU A 11 -4.21 18.44 4.76
N GLN A 12 -3.51 18.55 5.88
CA GLN A 12 -2.19 19.20 5.93
C GLN A 12 -1.15 18.40 5.15
N ILE A 13 -1.28 17.07 5.12
CA ILE A 13 -0.42 16.18 4.39
C ILE A 13 -0.68 16.30 2.90
N VAL A 14 -1.93 16.26 2.50
CA VAL A 14 -2.34 16.46 1.09
C VAL A 14 -1.87 17.82 0.58
N MET A 15 -1.96 18.88 1.42
CA MET A 15 -1.40 20.19 1.06
C MET A 15 0.12 20.18 0.90
N LYS A 16 0.85 19.43 1.73
CA LYS A 16 2.31 19.25 1.54
C LYS A 16 2.61 18.49 0.26
N PHE A 17 1.87 17.44 -0.05
CA PHE A 17 2.04 16.69 -1.29
C PHE A 17 1.85 17.53 -2.54
N ALA A 18 0.98 18.55 -2.51
CA ALA A 18 0.76 19.44 -3.64
C ALA A 18 2.02 20.18 -4.14
N GLN A 19 3.07 20.26 -3.32
CA GLN A 19 4.36 20.84 -3.71
C GLN A 19 5.22 19.85 -4.51
N TYR A 20 4.98 18.55 -4.38
CA TYR A 20 5.80 17.46 -4.93
C TYR A 20 5.06 16.59 -5.94
N SER A 21 3.76 16.79 -6.06
CA SER A 21 2.90 15.94 -6.88
C SER A 21 1.68 16.65 -7.42
N GLN A 22 1.11 16.07 -8.46
CA GLN A 22 -0.27 16.33 -8.86
C GLN A 22 -1.19 15.35 -8.11
N SER A 23 -2.13 15.87 -7.33
CA SER A 23 -3.21 15.04 -6.78
C SER A 23 -4.13 14.61 -7.92
N ILE A 24 -4.25 13.30 -8.12
CA ILE A 24 -5.12 12.73 -9.16
C ILE A 24 -6.52 12.50 -8.59
N CYS A 25 -6.60 11.96 -7.39
CA CYS A 25 -7.86 11.77 -6.67
C CYS A 25 -7.60 11.68 -5.17
N SER A 26 -8.52 12.22 -4.37
CA SER A 26 -8.56 11.96 -2.94
C SER A 26 -9.34 10.67 -2.67
N PHE A 27 -8.92 9.93 -1.67
CA PHE A 27 -9.57 8.70 -1.25
C PHE A 27 -9.35 8.45 0.23
N ASP A 28 -10.31 7.90 0.90
CA ASP A 28 -10.23 7.47 2.29
C ASP A 28 -10.98 6.14 2.44
N GLN A 29 -10.24 5.06 2.63
CA GLN A 29 -10.82 3.73 2.85
C GLN A 29 -11.72 3.68 4.08
N GLY A 30 -11.42 4.47 5.11
CA GLY A 30 -12.22 4.54 6.32
C GLY A 30 -13.62 5.13 6.04
N PHE A 31 -13.71 6.08 5.13
CA PHE A 31 -15.00 6.59 4.67
C PHE A 31 -15.75 5.53 3.85
N LEU A 32 -15.07 4.86 2.93
CA LEU A 32 -15.67 3.79 2.11
C LEU A 32 -16.26 2.67 3.00
N LEU A 33 -15.53 2.23 4.01
CA LEU A 33 -15.98 1.20 4.95
C LEU A 33 -17.19 1.63 5.81
N LYS A 34 -17.28 2.92 6.14
CA LYS A 34 -18.40 3.47 6.92
C LYS A 34 -19.71 3.60 6.13
N LEU A 35 -19.63 3.57 4.79
CA LEU A 35 -20.84 3.59 3.94
C LEU A 35 -21.66 2.31 4.06
N ASP A 36 -21.06 1.22 4.53
CA ASP A 36 -21.73 -0.05 4.75
C ASP A 36 -21.66 -0.45 6.24
N ALA A 37 -22.82 -0.55 6.87
CA ALA A 37 -22.92 -0.95 8.28
C ALA A 37 -22.32 -2.33 8.57
N ALA A 38 -22.33 -3.25 7.60
CA ALA A 38 -21.72 -4.57 7.72
C ALA A 38 -20.19 -4.50 7.82
N HIS A 39 -19.57 -3.45 7.29
CA HIS A 39 -18.11 -3.28 7.23
C HIS A 39 -17.57 -2.16 8.12
N ALA A 40 -18.43 -1.40 8.79
CA ALA A 40 -18.03 -0.26 9.62
C ALA A 40 -17.04 -0.61 10.76
N GLY A 41 -17.00 -1.88 11.18
CA GLY A 41 -16.05 -2.41 12.18
C GLY A 41 -14.77 -3.02 11.59
N SER A 42 -14.59 -3.03 10.28
CA SER A 42 -13.42 -3.62 9.64
C SER A 42 -12.14 -2.81 9.96
N LYS A 43 -11.03 -3.53 10.17
CA LYS A 43 -9.73 -2.94 10.51
C LYS A 43 -9.01 -2.24 9.34
N GLY A 44 -9.69 -2.09 8.19
CA GLY A 44 -9.15 -1.50 6.97
C GLY A 44 -8.99 -2.54 5.85
N ILE A 45 -8.89 -2.06 4.63
CA ILE A 45 -8.73 -2.85 3.40
C ILE A 45 -7.54 -2.39 2.57
N CYS A 46 -6.55 -1.74 3.21
CA CYS A 46 -5.42 -1.11 2.55
C CYS A 46 -4.59 -2.08 1.70
N TYR A 47 -4.39 -3.31 2.16
CA TYR A 47 -3.66 -4.33 1.41
C TYR A 47 -4.43 -4.76 0.16
N ALA A 48 -5.73 -5.02 0.29
CA ALA A 48 -6.58 -5.40 -0.85
C ALA A 48 -6.62 -4.29 -1.90
N LEU A 49 -6.81 -3.04 -1.50
CA LEU A 49 -6.82 -1.87 -2.39
C LEU A 49 -5.49 -1.69 -3.11
N SER A 50 -4.37 -1.74 -2.38
CA SER A 50 -3.03 -1.57 -2.95
C SER A 50 -2.68 -2.72 -3.91
N SER A 51 -3.05 -3.95 -3.57
CA SER A 51 -2.86 -5.11 -4.45
C SER A 51 -3.70 -5.02 -5.73
N CYS A 52 -4.96 -4.59 -5.62
CA CYS A 52 -5.83 -4.35 -6.77
C CYS A 52 -5.28 -3.23 -7.67
N PHE A 53 -4.76 -2.15 -7.08
CA PHE A 53 -4.16 -1.06 -7.83
C PHE A 53 -2.98 -1.55 -8.68
N ILE A 54 -2.05 -2.28 -8.06
CA ILE A 54 -0.89 -2.86 -8.75
C ILE A 54 -1.35 -3.82 -9.85
N LEU A 55 -2.28 -4.71 -9.56
CA LEU A 55 -2.75 -5.69 -10.53
C LEU A 55 -3.45 -5.04 -11.73
N GLY A 56 -4.19 -3.96 -11.49
CA GLY A 56 -4.78 -3.16 -12.55
C GLY A 56 -3.72 -2.58 -13.49
N CYS A 57 -2.67 -1.99 -12.93
CA CYS A 57 -1.53 -1.47 -13.71
C CYS A 57 -0.77 -2.59 -14.43
N LEU A 58 -0.52 -3.73 -13.78
CA LEU A 58 0.07 -4.94 -14.40
C LEU A 58 -0.77 -5.45 -15.58
N SER A 59 -2.09 -5.29 -15.52
CA SER A 59 -3.02 -5.63 -16.60
C SER A 59 -3.01 -4.62 -17.76
N GLY A 60 -2.14 -3.62 -17.69
CA GLY A 60 -1.99 -2.60 -18.74
C GLY A 60 -2.97 -1.43 -18.62
N LYS A 61 -3.72 -1.33 -17.52
CA LYS A 61 -4.54 -0.14 -17.25
C LYS A 61 -3.67 1.02 -16.81
N ILE A 62 -4.05 2.23 -17.19
CA ILE A 62 -3.42 3.41 -16.59
C ILE A 62 -3.82 3.51 -15.11
N PRO A 63 -2.99 4.14 -14.26
CA PRO A 63 -3.24 4.22 -12.83
C PRO A 63 -4.62 4.78 -12.47
N GLU A 64 -5.10 5.78 -13.21
CA GLU A 64 -6.40 6.40 -13.02
C GLU A 64 -7.57 5.43 -13.26
N ASP A 65 -7.48 4.58 -14.27
CA ASP A 65 -8.51 3.57 -14.56
C ASP A 65 -8.46 2.41 -13.55
N SER A 66 -7.26 2.05 -13.09
CA SER A 66 -7.10 1.08 -12.00
C SER A 66 -7.76 1.60 -10.73
N PHE A 67 -7.58 2.89 -10.42
CA PHE A 67 -8.20 3.53 -9.28
C PHE A 67 -9.73 3.57 -9.37
N LYS A 68 -10.32 3.89 -10.53
CA LYS A 68 -11.77 3.88 -10.73
C LYS A 68 -12.40 2.51 -10.41
N ILE A 69 -11.68 1.44 -10.74
CA ILE A 69 -12.16 0.07 -10.46
C ILE A 69 -12.18 -0.18 -8.95
N ILE A 70 -11.11 0.17 -8.24
CA ILE A 70 -10.98 -0.13 -6.80
C ILE A 70 -11.80 0.81 -5.91
N SER A 71 -12.18 1.97 -6.39
CA SER A 71 -13.03 2.93 -5.68
C SER A 71 -14.53 2.70 -5.87
N ASP A 72 -14.90 1.71 -6.67
CA ASP A 72 -16.31 1.34 -6.89
C ASP A 72 -16.88 0.65 -5.64
N TYR A 73 -17.84 1.28 -5.01
CA TYR A 73 -18.52 0.77 -3.81
C TYR A 73 -19.08 -0.65 -3.99
N ASN A 74 -19.57 -0.99 -5.18
CA ASN A 74 -20.10 -2.33 -5.46
C ASN A 74 -19.06 -3.45 -5.35
N LYS A 75 -17.79 -3.10 -5.20
CA LYS A 75 -16.66 -4.04 -5.02
C LYS A 75 -16.23 -4.20 -3.58
N LEU A 76 -16.84 -3.48 -2.65
CA LEU A 76 -16.42 -3.41 -1.24
C LEU A 76 -16.41 -4.78 -0.56
N ASP A 77 -17.45 -5.57 -0.72
CA ASP A 77 -17.54 -6.92 -0.13
C ASP A 77 -16.37 -7.81 -0.58
N THR A 78 -16.04 -7.75 -1.85
CA THR A 78 -14.93 -8.51 -2.42
C THR A 78 -13.59 -8.04 -1.86
N LEU A 79 -13.37 -6.72 -1.74
CA LEU A 79 -12.15 -6.16 -1.16
C LEU A 79 -11.98 -6.55 0.31
N VAL A 80 -13.07 -6.54 1.07
CA VAL A 80 -13.08 -7.00 2.47
C VAL A 80 -12.76 -8.49 2.58
N ALA A 81 -13.33 -9.31 1.70
CA ALA A 81 -13.03 -10.74 1.66
C ALA A 81 -11.56 -11.04 1.32
N ILE A 82 -10.97 -10.30 0.38
CA ILE A 82 -9.55 -10.40 0.02
C ILE A 82 -8.65 -9.99 1.19
N GLN A 83 -8.98 -8.88 1.85
CA GLN A 83 -8.24 -8.44 3.03
C GLN A 83 -8.27 -9.47 4.14
N LYS A 84 -9.43 -10.09 4.37
CA LYS A 84 -9.58 -11.15 5.36
C LYS A 84 -8.75 -12.38 4.98
N ALA A 85 -8.82 -12.84 3.74
CA ALA A 85 -8.04 -13.99 3.26
C ALA A 85 -6.54 -13.77 3.44
N TYR A 86 -6.04 -12.54 3.18
CA TYR A 86 -4.66 -12.18 3.45
C TYR A 86 -4.31 -12.30 4.94
N SER A 87 -5.18 -11.85 5.82
CA SER A 87 -4.95 -11.90 7.26
C SER A 87 -4.93 -13.35 7.77
N ASP A 88 -5.92 -14.15 7.37
CA ASP A 88 -6.04 -15.55 7.75
C ASP A 88 -4.83 -16.37 7.25
N PHE A 89 -4.36 -16.12 6.03
CA PHE A 89 -3.22 -16.82 5.45
C PHE A 89 -1.91 -16.61 6.25
N ASN A 90 -1.77 -15.46 6.88
CA ASN A 90 -0.57 -15.16 7.67
C ASN A 90 -0.52 -15.92 9.00
N GLU A 91 -1.66 -16.39 9.50
CA GLU A 91 -1.76 -17.08 10.79
C GLU A 91 -1.41 -18.59 10.68
N ASP A 92 -1.65 -19.21 9.52
CA ASP A 92 -1.67 -20.68 9.39
C ASP A 92 -0.35 -21.39 9.03
N ARG A 93 0.79 -20.70 8.85
CA ARG A 93 2.01 -21.33 8.34
C ARG A 93 3.21 -21.26 9.30
N ALA A 94 3.30 -22.22 10.21
CA ALA A 94 4.52 -22.48 10.96
C ALA A 94 5.58 -23.17 10.06
N GLY A 95 6.83 -22.70 10.11
CA GLY A 95 7.98 -23.38 9.48
C GLY A 95 8.50 -22.77 8.17
N ILE A 96 7.86 -21.76 7.62
CA ILE A 96 8.32 -21.00 6.45
C ILE A 96 8.83 -19.63 6.91
N SER A 97 9.89 -19.10 6.28
CA SER A 97 10.39 -17.76 6.60
C SER A 97 9.29 -16.71 6.37
N GLU A 98 9.35 -15.61 7.12
CA GLU A 98 8.36 -14.54 7.01
C GLU A 98 8.35 -13.94 5.59
N GLU A 99 9.52 -13.78 4.98
CA GLU A 99 9.70 -13.23 3.65
C GLU A 99 9.10 -14.15 2.57
N GLU A 100 9.33 -15.45 2.67
CA GLU A 100 8.82 -16.44 1.72
C GLU A 100 7.30 -16.58 1.84
N ARG A 101 6.78 -16.63 3.07
CA ARG A 101 5.34 -16.63 3.33
C ARG A 101 4.65 -15.40 2.75
N ASP A 102 5.25 -14.24 2.92
CA ASP A 102 4.73 -12.99 2.39
C ASP A 102 4.73 -12.96 0.86
N LYS A 103 5.77 -13.51 0.20
CA LYS A 103 5.81 -13.65 -1.26
C LYS A 103 4.66 -14.52 -1.76
N ILE A 104 4.52 -15.72 -1.19
CA ILE A 104 3.46 -16.67 -1.55
C ILE A 104 2.09 -16.02 -1.35
N ASN A 105 1.90 -15.27 -0.28
CA ASN A 105 0.64 -14.60 0.01
C ASN A 105 0.31 -13.51 -1.03
N VAL A 106 1.30 -12.73 -1.48
CA VAL A 106 1.09 -11.73 -2.53
C VAL A 106 0.77 -12.39 -3.87
N GLU A 107 1.50 -13.43 -4.26
CA GLU A 107 1.22 -14.20 -5.47
C GLU A 107 -0.18 -14.82 -5.45
N HIS A 108 -0.54 -15.44 -4.33
CA HIS A 108 -1.88 -16.01 -4.13
C HIS A 108 -2.97 -14.93 -4.23
N THR A 109 -2.77 -13.79 -3.59
CA THR A 109 -3.72 -12.67 -3.65
C THR A 109 -3.93 -12.17 -5.08
N PHE A 110 -2.87 -12.08 -5.89
CA PHE A 110 -2.98 -11.65 -7.28
C PHE A 110 -3.75 -12.68 -8.12
N HIS A 111 -3.48 -13.97 -7.93
CA HIS A 111 -4.23 -15.04 -8.62
C HIS A 111 -5.69 -15.08 -8.21
N GLU A 112 -5.99 -14.93 -6.93
CA GLU A 112 -7.36 -14.85 -6.41
C GLU A 112 -8.11 -13.64 -6.98
N LEU A 113 -7.47 -12.48 -7.00
CA LEU A 113 -8.05 -11.27 -7.59
C LEU A 113 -8.40 -11.47 -9.07
N MET A 114 -7.51 -12.06 -9.86
CA MET A 114 -7.79 -12.32 -11.27
C MET A 114 -8.89 -13.36 -11.47
N GLY A 115 -8.81 -14.48 -10.75
CA GLY A 115 -9.74 -15.59 -10.89
C GLY A 115 -11.14 -15.30 -10.35
N ARG A 116 -11.21 -14.70 -9.16
CA ARG A 116 -12.48 -14.46 -8.46
C ARG A 116 -13.24 -13.27 -9.01
N THR A 117 -12.54 -12.20 -9.36
CA THR A 117 -13.22 -10.94 -9.67
C THR A 117 -13.46 -10.73 -11.15
N GLY A 118 -12.61 -11.24 -12.00
CA GLY A 118 -12.60 -10.92 -13.42
C GLY A 118 -12.34 -9.43 -13.75
N TRP A 119 -11.98 -8.62 -12.76
CA TRP A 119 -11.73 -7.17 -12.95
C TRP A 119 -10.47 -6.89 -13.74
N PHE A 120 -9.53 -7.82 -13.67
CA PHE A 120 -8.21 -7.70 -14.27
C PHE A 120 -7.89 -8.94 -15.09
N SER A 121 -7.20 -8.75 -16.20
CA SER A 121 -6.63 -9.81 -17.00
C SER A 121 -5.16 -9.49 -17.23
N CYS A 122 -4.28 -10.24 -16.58
CA CYS A 122 -2.84 -10.12 -16.77
C CYS A 122 -2.31 -11.45 -17.33
N PRO A 123 -1.70 -11.45 -18.53
CA PRO A 123 -1.22 -12.68 -19.16
C PRO A 123 -0.06 -13.35 -18.40
N GLY A 124 0.62 -12.59 -17.56
CA GLY A 124 1.66 -13.07 -16.68
C GLY A 124 2.30 -11.95 -15.89
N PHE A 125 2.69 -12.26 -14.68
CA PHE A 125 3.44 -11.35 -13.81
C PHE A 125 4.53 -12.11 -13.07
N THR A 126 5.50 -11.38 -12.55
CA THR A 126 6.53 -11.88 -11.64
C THR A 126 6.44 -11.09 -10.34
N VAL A 127 6.53 -11.79 -9.23
CA VAL A 127 6.64 -11.19 -7.90
C VAL A 127 8.03 -11.47 -7.35
N GLU A 128 8.77 -10.42 -7.01
CA GLU A 128 10.06 -10.58 -6.35
C GLU A 128 9.90 -11.13 -4.92
N PRO A 129 10.92 -11.82 -4.42
CA PRO A 129 11.02 -12.11 -3.00
C PRO A 129 10.85 -10.83 -2.18
N VAL A 130 10.13 -10.96 -1.09
CA VAL A 130 9.91 -9.83 -0.18
C VAL A 130 11.22 -9.41 0.44
N MET A 131 11.50 -8.11 0.40
CA MET A 131 12.62 -7.52 1.12
C MET A 131 12.10 -6.86 2.40
N LYS A 132 12.69 -7.25 3.52
CA LYS A 132 12.43 -6.62 4.82
C LYS A 132 13.50 -5.56 5.09
N LEU A 133 13.07 -4.35 5.38
CA LEU A 133 13.95 -3.29 5.85
C LEU A 133 13.85 -3.18 7.37
N SER A 134 14.98 -3.34 8.05
CA SER A 134 15.10 -3.15 9.49
C SER A 134 15.58 -1.74 9.87
N ASN A 135 16.15 -1.01 8.93
CA ASN A 135 16.62 0.36 9.13
C ASN A 135 15.79 1.32 8.27
N HIS A 136 15.24 2.35 8.89
CA HIS A 136 14.35 3.31 8.23
C HIS A 136 15.10 4.51 7.64
N VAL A 137 16.35 4.74 8.06
CA VAL A 137 17.18 5.83 7.55
C VAL A 137 17.54 5.55 6.09
N GLY A 138 17.15 6.43 5.18
CA GLY A 138 17.36 6.26 3.75
C GLY A 138 16.43 5.25 3.06
N ALA A 139 15.49 4.63 3.80
CA ALA A 139 14.54 3.69 3.22
C ALA A 139 13.71 4.28 2.06
N PRO A 140 13.16 5.52 2.11
CA PRO A 140 12.45 6.10 0.98
C PRO A 140 13.27 6.15 -0.30
N ALA A 141 14.52 6.60 -0.23
CA ALA A 141 15.42 6.66 -1.37
C ALA A 141 15.73 5.26 -1.94
N SER A 142 15.95 4.27 -1.05
CA SER A 142 16.17 2.88 -1.46
C SER A 142 14.95 2.28 -2.15
N ILE A 143 13.74 2.52 -1.64
CA ILE A 143 12.49 2.04 -2.20
C ILE A 143 12.26 2.65 -3.60
N VAL A 144 12.40 3.97 -3.72
CA VAL A 144 12.24 4.65 -5.01
C VAL A 144 13.34 4.27 -5.99
N GLY A 145 14.58 4.11 -5.52
CA GLY A 145 15.69 3.57 -6.32
C GLY A 145 15.35 2.18 -6.89
N LYS A 146 14.81 1.28 -6.06
CA LYS A 146 14.35 -0.04 -6.50
C LYS A 146 13.21 0.05 -7.53
N LEU A 147 12.25 0.95 -7.34
CA LEU A 147 11.16 1.17 -8.30
C LEU A 147 11.69 1.59 -9.66
N VAL A 148 12.63 2.54 -9.70
CA VAL A 148 13.13 3.15 -10.93
C VAL A 148 14.18 2.27 -11.62
N SER A 149 15.03 1.58 -10.85
CA SER A 149 16.03 0.64 -11.36
C SER A 149 15.49 -0.76 -11.58
N GLY A 150 14.24 -0.99 -11.23
CA GLY A 150 13.62 -2.31 -11.26
C GLY A 150 13.90 -3.02 -12.57
N ALA A 151 14.50 -4.19 -12.46
CA ALA A 151 15.04 -4.99 -13.55
C ALA A 151 13.97 -5.62 -14.46
N GLY A 152 12.79 -5.09 -14.45
CA GLY A 152 11.75 -5.41 -15.42
C GLY A 152 11.86 -4.44 -16.59
N THR A 153 11.86 -4.96 -17.78
CA THR A 153 11.77 -4.18 -19.02
C THR A 153 10.76 -3.03 -18.86
N PRO A 154 11.13 -1.79 -19.20
CA PRO A 154 10.16 -0.69 -19.15
C PRO A 154 8.91 -1.09 -19.92
N PRO A 155 7.74 -0.67 -19.53
CA PRO A 155 7.55 0.61 -18.85
C PRO A 155 6.89 0.53 -17.48
N SER A 156 6.87 -0.60 -16.78
CA SER A 156 6.04 -0.69 -15.59
C SER A 156 6.69 -1.53 -14.50
N ALA A 157 7.18 -0.86 -13.48
CA ALA A 157 7.58 -1.47 -12.22
C ALA A 157 6.61 -1.05 -11.13
N PHE A 158 6.28 -1.95 -10.22
CA PHE A 158 5.34 -1.72 -9.14
C PHE A 158 5.93 -2.20 -7.82
N ILE A 159 5.68 -1.47 -6.76
CA ILE A 159 6.07 -1.86 -5.41
C ILE A 159 4.84 -1.84 -4.51
N LEU A 160 4.57 -2.97 -3.86
CA LEU A 160 3.68 -3.06 -2.72
C LEU A 160 4.50 -2.86 -1.46
N LEU A 161 4.26 -1.76 -0.77
CA LEU A 161 4.92 -1.43 0.47
C LEU A 161 3.96 -1.71 1.63
N ARG A 162 4.39 -2.56 2.56
CA ARG A 162 3.62 -2.90 3.77
C ARG A 162 4.40 -2.50 5.01
N MET A 163 3.76 -1.75 5.86
CA MET A 163 4.32 -1.24 7.10
C MET A 163 3.60 -1.89 8.27
N ARG A 164 4.34 -2.44 9.24
CA ARG A 164 3.79 -2.90 10.52
C ARG A 164 4.20 -1.94 11.60
N PHE A 165 3.28 -1.57 12.46
CA PHE A 165 3.50 -0.60 13.52
C PHE A 165 2.69 -0.93 14.77
N THR A 166 3.07 -0.32 15.88
CA THR A 166 2.37 -0.47 17.15
C THR A 166 1.59 0.80 17.44
N VAL A 167 0.27 0.68 17.50
CA VAL A 167 -0.61 1.75 17.95
C VAL A 167 -0.84 1.60 19.45
N ARG A 168 -0.83 2.69 20.18
CA ARG A 168 -1.23 2.69 21.58
C ARG A 168 -2.71 3.02 21.67
N GLU A 169 -3.53 2.00 21.80
CA GLU A 169 -4.95 2.18 22.12
C GLU A 169 -5.15 2.48 23.60
N LYS A 170 -6.05 3.40 23.90
CA LYS A 170 -6.40 3.78 25.27
C LYS A 170 -7.69 3.07 25.66
N ILE A 171 -7.56 2.07 26.53
CA ILE A 171 -8.71 1.40 27.14
C ILE A 171 -8.66 1.70 28.64
N LEU A 172 -9.68 2.35 29.19
CA LEU A 172 -9.83 2.64 30.63
C LEU A 172 -8.53 3.19 31.26
N PHE A 173 -7.96 4.28 30.71
CA PHE A 173 -6.74 4.94 31.18
C PHE A 173 -5.41 4.16 30.99
N ILE A 174 -5.44 2.94 30.54
CA ILE A 174 -4.23 2.14 30.23
C ILE A 174 -4.02 2.14 28.72
N LYS A 175 -2.78 2.43 28.29
CA LYS A 175 -2.37 2.36 26.86
C LYS A 175 -1.80 0.99 26.58
N TYR A 176 -2.49 0.21 25.77
CA TYR A 176 -2.02 -1.09 25.29
C TYR A 176 -1.39 -0.95 23.90
N PRO A 177 -0.25 -1.59 23.66
CA PRO A 177 0.29 -1.67 22.31
C PRO A 177 -0.57 -2.66 21.48
N VAL A 178 -1.12 -2.17 20.38
CA VAL A 178 -1.85 -3.00 19.41
C VAL A 178 -1.10 -2.99 18.10
N GLY A 179 -0.81 -4.17 17.57
CA GLY A 179 -0.21 -4.31 16.25
C GLY A 179 -1.17 -3.81 15.17
N ALA A 180 -0.71 -2.90 14.36
CA ALA A 180 -1.43 -2.40 13.19
C ALA A 180 -0.55 -2.54 11.95
N GLY A 181 -1.16 -2.46 10.77
CA GLY A 181 -0.46 -2.49 9.50
C GLY A 181 -1.11 -1.55 8.51
N HIS A 182 -0.29 -1.05 7.60
CA HIS A 182 -0.76 -0.27 6.46
C HIS A 182 -0.03 -0.71 5.20
N ALA A 183 -0.73 -0.67 4.07
CA ALA A 183 -0.18 -0.99 2.77
C ALA A 183 -0.45 0.15 1.81
N ILE A 184 0.56 0.50 1.04
CA ILE A 184 0.50 1.47 -0.05
C ILE A 184 1.10 0.88 -1.32
N ALA A 185 0.80 1.46 -2.46
CA ALA A 185 1.37 1.04 -3.73
C ALA A 185 2.14 2.18 -4.40
N LEU A 186 3.27 1.82 -5.01
CA LEU A 186 4.04 2.68 -5.88
C LEU A 186 4.00 2.11 -7.29
N ALA A 187 3.91 2.97 -8.28
CA ALA A 187 3.91 2.57 -9.68
C ALA A 187 4.83 3.47 -10.50
N GLN A 188 5.64 2.83 -11.35
CA GLN A 188 6.30 3.49 -12.47
C GLN A 188 5.62 3.04 -13.76
N THR A 189 5.11 3.99 -14.51
CA THR A 189 4.42 3.77 -15.79
C THR A 189 4.99 4.72 -16.84
N PRO A 190 4.68 4.54 -18.13
CA PRO A 190 5.07 5.51 -19.16
C PRO A 190 4.56 6.93 -18.90
N SER A 191 3.45 7.06 -18.15
CA SER A 191 2.87 8.34 -17.80
C SER A 191 3.51 9.00 -16.57
N GLY A 192 4.35 8.30 -15.82
CA GLY A 192 5.07 8.85 -14.67
C GLY A 192 5.16 7.92 -13.45
N LEU A 193 5.53 8.54 -12.33
CA LEU A 193 5.66 7.91 -11.02
C LEU A 193 4.44 8.22 -10.18
N TYR A 194 3.86 7.20 -9.55
CA TYR A 194 2.63 7.30 -8.78
C TYR A 194 2.80 6.72 -7.38
N LEU A 195 2.14 7.37 -6.43
CA LEU A 195 1.92 6.86 -5.09
C LEU A 195 0.41 6.73 -4.88
N PHE A 196 -0.03 5.57 -4.46
CA PHE A 196 -1.39 5.30 -4.01
C PHE A 196 -1.37 4.90 -2.53
N ASP A 197 -2.00 5.72 -1.71
CA ASP A 197 -2.25 5.45 -0.30
C ASP A 197 -3.76 5.36 -0.06
N PRO A 198 -4.29 4.22 0.40
CA PRO A 198 -5.71 4.04 0.67
C PRO A 198 -6.34 5.00 1.68
N ASN A 199 -5.55 5.74 2.43
CA ASN A 199 -6.04 6.76 3.37
C ASN A 199 -5.93 8.19 2.84
N LEU A 200 -5.15 8.42 1.78
CA LEU A 200 -4.85 9.76 1.28
C LEU A 200 -5.31 9.97 -0.17
N GLY A 201 -5.26 8.90 -0.98
CA GLY A 201 -5.60 8.96 -2.38
C GLY A 201 -4.45 8.59 -3.32
N MET A 202 -4.56 9.00 -4.58
CA MET A 202 -3.57 8.77 -5.62
C MET A 202 -2.92 10.08 -6.05
N PHE A 203 -1.59 10.03 -6.15
CA PHE A 203 -0.75 11.18 -6.48
C PHE A 203 0.24 10.79 -7.57
N LYS A 204 0.43 11.68 -8.53
CA LYS A 204 1.48 11.59 -9.55
C LYS A 204 2.63 12.49 -9.11
N ALA A 205 3.78 11.92 -8.78
CA ALA A 205 4.96 12.66 -8.39
C ALA A 205 5.52 13.47 -9.57
N LEU A 206 6.08 14.64 -9.30
CA LEU A 206 6.72 15.47 -10.33
C LEU A 206 8.01 14.85 -10.84
N GLY A 207 8.68 14.04 -10.00
CA GLY A 207 9.90 13.33 -10.34
C GLY A 207 10.29 12.33 -9.27
N GLN A 208 11.47 11.74 -9.43
CA GLN A 208 12.00 10.73 -8.51
C GLN A 208 12.31 11.31 -7.12
N ALA A 209 12.94 12.49 -7.07
CA ALA A 209 13.29 13.15 -5.82
C ALA A 209 12.03 13.53 -5.03
N GLU A 210 11.00 13.98 -5.73
CA GLU A 210 9.71 14.33 -5.16
C GLU A 210 8.99 13.11 -4.60
N LEU A 211 9.05 11.96 -5.28
CA LEU A 211 8.50 10.71 -4.75
C LEU A 211 9.22 10.25 -3.48
N VAL A 212 10.54 10.44 -3.39
CA VAL A 212 11.30 10.18 -2.16
C VAL A 212 10.77 11.05 -1.02
N THR A 213 10.65 12.36 -1.25
CA THR A 213 10.13 13.30 -0.25
C THR A 213 8.70 12.96 0.18
N MET A 214 7.84 12.57 -0.76
CA MET A 214 6.47 12.13 -0.44
C MET A 214 6.49 10.88 0.45
N LEU A 215 7.35 9.91 0.18
CA LEU A 215 7.50 8.72 1.03
C LEU A 215 8.05 9.05 2.42
N GLU A 216 8.94 10.03 2.55
CA GLU A 216 9.40 10.53 3.85
C GLU A 216 8.22 11.07 4.66
N PHE A 217 7.32 11.83 4.05
CA PHE A 217 6.09 12.29 4.70
C PHE A 217 5.16 11.13 5.07
N VAL A 218 4.96 10.15 4.20
CA VAL A 218 4.18 8.94 4.52
C VAL A 218 4.76 8.24 5.74
N PHE A 219 6.08 8.10 5.81
CA PHE A 219 6.75 7.47 6.95
C PHE A 219 6.59 8.29 8.24
N GLN A 220 6.60 9.61 8.16
CA GLN A 220 6.32 10.48 9.30
C GLN A 220 4.87 10.35 9.80
N ILE A 221 3.90 10.29 8.88
CA ILE A 221 2.49 10.15 9.21
C ILE A 221 2.22 8.87 10.00
N TYR A 222 2.78 7.78 9.52
CA TYR A 222 2.60 6.46 10.12
C TYR A 222 3.65 6.20 11.21
N GLU A 223 4.44 7.19 11.60
CA GLU A 223 5.47 7.09 12.64
C GLU A 223 6.40 5.89 12.41
N VAL A 224 6.91 5.74 11.17
CA VAL A 224 7.69 4.57 10.75
C VAL A 224 8.94 4.34 11.58
N GLU A 225 9.48 5.36 12.21
CA GLU A 225 10.58 5.26 13.17
C GLU A 225 10.29 4.33 14.37
N HIS A 226 9.00 4.09 14.63
CA HIS A 226 8.51 3.16 15.66
C HIS A 226 8.12 1.79 15.10
N TYR A 227 8.32 1.55 13.78
CA TYR A 227 7.91 0.30 13.17
C TYR A 227 8.90 -0.83 13.40
N ALA A 228 8.33 -1.99 13.66
CA ALA A 228 9.10 -3.21 13.74
C ALA A 228 9.66 -3.66 12.39
N SER A 229 8.96 -3.35 11.27
CA SER A 229 9.39 -3.79 9.94
C SER A 229 8.64 -3.11 8.81
N ILE A 230 9.34 -2.93 7.68
CA ILE A 230 8.81 -2.53 6.39
C ILE A 230 9.08 -3.67 5.41
N TYR A 231 8.03 -4.12 4.72
CA TYR A 231 8.11 -5.17 3.71
C TYR A 231 7.89 -4.56 2.33
N ILE A 232 8.81 -4.85 1.41
CA ILE A 232 8.79 -4.36 0.04
C ILE A 232 8.64 -5.56 -0.88
N THR A 233 7.63 -5.54 -1.72
CA THR A 233 7.42 -6.55 -2.77
C THR A 233 7.37 -5.86 -4.11
N GLY A 234 8.30 -6.18 -4.99
CA GLY A 234 8.29 -5.73 -6.38
C GLY A 234 7.42 -6.66 -7.23
N ALA A 235 6.74 -6.10 -8.20
CA ALA A 235 5.99 -6.85 -9.21
C ALA A 235 6.16 -6.20 -10.58
N TRP A 236 6.18 -7.03 -11.64
CA TRP A 236 6.23 -6.58 -13.03
C TRP A 236 5.57 -7.57 -13.97
N ARG A 237 5.21 -7.08 -15.15
CA ARG A 237 4.65 -7.89 -16.22
C ARG A 237 5.75 -8.72 -16.87
N LYS A 238 5.45 -9.99 -17.17
CA LYS A 238 6.30 -10.87 -17.99
C LYS A 238 6.24 -10.49 -19.46
#